data_a622af25ad6beb43243f8f3486424035
#
_entry.id   a622af25ad6beb43243f8f3486424035
#
_cell.length_a   1.000
_cell.length_b   1.000
_cell.length_c   1.000
_cell.angle_alpha   90.00
_cell.angle_beta   90.00
_cell.angle_gamma   90.00
#
_symmetry.space_group_name_H-M   'P 1'
#
loop_
_entity.id
_entity.type
_entity.pdbx_description
1 polymer ?
#
loop_
_entity_poly.entity_id
_entity_poly.type
_entity_poly.pdbx_seq_one_letter_code
_entity_poly.pdbx_strand_id
1 'polypeptide(L)'
;MKRNNKATIVREYGPFPGIEQVAGVSHDGSQVWFASGTQLNALDPDSGKITRSFDLPAHAGTAFDGQHLFQIAEDHIQKIDPASGRVLSTIPAPGGGCSGMAWAEGTLWVGLHRERKIVQIDPQTGVVLRTIASNRFVTGVSWVDGDLWHATWEGEESELRRVDPETGETLEALEMPAGANISGLESDGADRFYCGGGGRAVIRAVQRPRRSVAGKARTAS
;
A
#
# COMPACT_ATOMS: atom_id res chain seq x y z
N MET A 1 3.45 21.88 -11.42
CA MET A 1 4.63 22.13 -10.55
C MET A 1 4.56 21.13 -9.41
N LYS A 2 5.50 20.18 -9.36
CA LYS A 2 5.58 19.13 -8.32
C LYS A 2 5.70 19.78 -6.94
N ARG A 3 4.84 19.41 -5.98
CA ARG A 3 4.98 19.84 -4.58
C ARG A 3 5.85 18.82 -3.87
N ASN A 4 6.99 19.25 -3.35
CA ASN A 4 7.84 18.43 -2.49
C ASN A 4 7.66 18.91 -1.05
N ASN A 5 7.18 18.02 -0.19
CA ASN A 5 7.00 18.25 1.24
C ASN A 5 7.76 17.18 2.02
N LYS A 6 8.09 17.46 3.27
CA LYS A 6 8.62 16.45 4.19
C LYS A 6 7.47 15.67 4.81
N ALA A 7 7.62 14.35 4.88
CA ALA A 7 6.69 13.48 5.57
C ALA A 7 6.81 13.68 7.09
N THR A 8 5.68 13.67 7.79
CA THR A 8 5.62 13.70 9.25
C THR A 8 5.18 12.33 9.76
N ILE A 9 6.07 11.60 10.42
CA ILE A 9 5.73 10.36 11.13
C ILE A 9 5.05 10.77 12.44
N VAL A 10 3.79 10.40 12.62
CA VAL A 10 3.00 10.73 13.81
C VAL A 10 3.02 9.61 14.86
N ARG A 11 3.29 8.36 14.41
CA ARG A 11 3.43 7.21 15.30
C ARG A 11 4.24 6.10 14.62
N GLU A 12 4.96 5.31 15.43
CA GLU A 12 5.62 4.08 14.98
C GLU A 12 5.13 2.92 15.86
N TYR A 13 4.87 1.78 15.25
CA TYR A 13 4.44 0.54 15.88
C TYR A 13 5.52 -0.53 15.66
N GLY A 14 5.77 -1.33 16.69
CA GLY A 14 6.81 -2.34 16.64
C GLY A 14 8.14 -1.84 17.25
N PRO A 15 9.27 -2.53 17.06
CA PRO A 15 9.34 -3.82 16.35
C PRO A 15 8.48 -4.90 17.00
N PHE A 16 7.86 -5.76 16.18
CA PHE A 16 6.97 -6.79 16.68
C PHE A 16 7.76 -8.06 17.03
N PRO A 17 7.57 -8.64 18.24
CA PRO A 17 8.27 -9.87 18.64
C PRO A 17 8.00 -11.03 17.68
N GLY A 18 9.06 -11.69 17.21
CA GLY A 18 8.98 -12.84 16.30
C GLY A 18 8.68 -12.49 14.83
N ILE A 19 8.58 -11.20 14.49
CA ILE A 19 8.40 -10.72 13.12
C ILE A 19 9.71 -10.07 12.65
N GLU A 20 10.26 -10.56 11.56
CA GLU A 20 11.52 -10.06 11.01
C GLU A 20 11.33 -8.92 10.00
N GLN A 21 10.16 -8.88 9.35
CA GLN A 21 9.86 -7.86 8.34
C GLN A 21 8.38 -7.51 8.30
N VAL A 22 8.09 -6.30 7.83
CA VAL A 22 6.77 -5.88 7.38
C VAL A 22 6.87 -5.60 5.88
N ALA A 23 6.17 -6.38 5.06
CA ALA A 23 6.23 -6.28 3.60
C ALA A 23 5.11 -5.38 3.05
N GLY A 24 3.86 -5.84 3.04
CA GLY A 24 2.69 -5.08 2.60
C GLY A 24 1.87 -4.61 3.77
N VAL A 25 1.10 -3.54 3.59
CA VAL A 25 0.11 -3.05 4.56
C VAL A 25 -1.20 -2.72 3.87
N SER A 26 -2.31 -2.90 4.58
CA SER A 26 -3.66 -2.51 4.19
C SER A 26 -4.44 -2.03 5.41
N HIS A 27 -5.62 -1.44 5.21
CA HIS A 27 -6.51 -0.99 6.29
C HIS A 27 -7.95 -1.37 5.97
N ASP A 28 -8.65 -1.99 6.94
CA ASP A 28 -10.03 -2.47 6.76
C ASP A 28 -11.11 -1.53 7.32
N GLY A 29 -10.73 -0.31 7.68
CA GLY A 29 -11.59 0.66 8.37
C GLY A 29 -11.41 0.66 9.89
N SER A 30 -10.78 -0.37 10.45
CA SER A 30 -10.56 -0.51 11.90
C SER A 30 -9.15 -0.98 12.25
N GLN A 31 -8.60 -1.90 11.48
CA GLN A 31 -7.30 -2.52 11.73
C GLN A 31 -6.34 -2.32 10.56
N VAL A 32 -5.07 -2.28 10.88
CA VAL A 32 -3.99 -2.30 9.90
C VAL A 32 -3.56 -3.75 9.69
N TRP A 33 -3.79 -4.27 8.49
CA TRP A 33 -3.32 -5.59 8.09
C TRP A 33 -1.92 -5.48 7.51
N PHE A 34 -1.03 -6.40 7.87
CA PHE A 34 0.33 -6.40 7.33
C PHE A 34 0.88 -7.81 7.11
N ALA A 35 1.64 -7.92 6.03
CA ALA A 35 2.31 -9.13 5.59
C ALA A 35 3.70 -9.25 6.22
N SER A 36 4.06 -10.45 6.72
CA SER A 36 5.37 -10.71 7.35
C SER A 36 6.11 -11.92 6.77
N GLY A 37 5.80 -12.31 5.53
CA GLY A 37 6.39 -13.46 4.85
C GLY A 37 5.54 -14.72 5.01
N THR A 38 5.43 -15.25 6.21
CA THR A 38 4.68 -16.48 6.53
C THR A 38 3.36 -16.22 7.24
N GLN A 39 3.05 -14.97 7.55
CA GLN A 39 1.83 -14.60 8.26
C GLN A 39 1.24 -13.30 7.73
N LEU A 40 -0.08 -13.23 7.77
CA LEU A 40 -0.88 -12.01 7.63
C LEU A 40 -1.42 -11.62 9.00
N ASN A 41 -1.05 -10.43 9.48
CA ASN A 41 -1.30 -9.97 10.83
C ASN A 41 -2.23 -8.76 10.83
N ALA A 42 -3.10 -8.66 11.84
CA ALA A 42 -3.94 -7.50 12.10
C ALA A 42 -3.44 -6.75 13.33
N LEU A 43 -3.17 -5.46 13.17
CA LEU A 43 -2.75 -4.52 14.20
C LEU A 43 -3.89 -3.58 14.54
N ASP A 44 -4.22 -3.47 15.81
CA ASP A 44 -5.07 -2.40 16.31
C ASP A 44 -4.26 -1.09 16.41
N PRO A 45 -4.57 -0.07 15.60
CA PRO A 45 -3.79 1.15 15.57
C PRO A 45 -3.92 2.00 16.85
N ASP A 46 -4.95 1.80 17.67
CA ASP A 46 -5.12 2.54 18.92
C ASP A 46 -4.22 1.97 20.01
N SER A 47 -4.27 0.67 20.26
CA SER A 47 -3.45 0.02 21.27
C SER A 47 -2.03 -0.31 20.81
N GLY A 48 -1.80 -0.42 19.50
CA GLY A 48 -0.53 -0.86 18.92
C GLY A 48 -0.26 -2.37 19.07
N LYS A 49 -1.29 -3.16 19.35
CA LYS A 49 -1.17 -4.61 19.56
C LYS A 49 -1.63 -5.39 18.32
N ILE A 50 -0.94 -6.50 18.04
CA ILE A 50 -1.43 -7.50 17.11
C ILE A 50 -2.62 -8.20 17.76
N THR A 51 -3.77 -8.15 17.09
CA THR A 51 -5.04 -8.71 17.58
C THR A 51 -5.33 -10.07 16.97
N ARG A 52 -4.75 -10.33 15.79
CA ARG A 52 -4.96 -11.55 15.01
C ARG A 52 -3.77 -11.83 14.11
N SER A 53 -3.50 -13.10 13.87
CA SER A 53 -2.52 -13.57 12.89
C SER A 53 -3.05 -14.81 12.19
N PHE A 54 -2.81 -14.89 10.88
CA PHE A 54 -3.13 -16.04 10.06
C PHE A 54 -1.84 -16.62 9.48
N ASP A 55 -1.61 -17.91 9.68
CA ASP A 55 -0.49 -18.64 9.09
C ASP A 55 -0.81 -18.91 7.61
N LEU A 56 -0.29 -18.07 6.73
CA LEU A 56 -0.42 -18.19 5.28
C LEU A 56 0.71 -17.40 4.59
N PRO A 57 1.08 -17.77 3.36
CA PRO A 57 2.08 -17.02 2.60
C PRO A 57 1.63 -15.56 2.39
N ALA A 58 2.47 -14.62 2.85
CA ALA A 58 2.19 -13.18 2.80
C ALA A 58 3.51 -12.41 2.54
N HIS A 59 3.96 -12.42 1.25
CA HIS A 59 5.30 -12.00 0.89
C HIS A 59 5.41 -10.52 0.50
N ALA A 60 4.31 -9.91 0.04
CA ALA A 60 4.31 -8.55 -0.50
C ALA A 60 2.99 -7.83 -0.21
N GLY A 61 2.48 -7.01 -1.14
CA GLY A 61 1.34 -6.14 -0.98
C GLY A 61 0.06 -6.82 -0.50
N THR A 62 -0.68 -6.10 0.32
CA THR A 62 -2.00 -6.45 0.84
C THR A 62 -3.00 -5.37 0.43
N ALA A 63 -4.23 -5.71 0.11
CA ALA A 63 -5.33 -4.77 -0.17
C ALA A 63 -6.65 -5.27 0.46
N PHE A 64 -7.62 -4.36 0.61
CA PHE A 64 -8.95 -4.66 1.14
C PHE A 64 -10.04 -4.10 0.24
N ASP A 65 -11.02 -4.92 -0.18
CA ASP A 65 -12.11 -4.52 -1.10
C ASP A 65 -13.37 -4.02 -0.39
N GLY A 66 -13.32 -3.86 0.93
CA GLY A 66 -14.46 -3.55 1.78
C GLY A 66 -15.08 -4.81 2.40
N GLN A 67 -14.71 -6.00 1.94
CA GLN A 67 -15.23 -7.28 2.44
C GLN A 67 -14.13 -8.35 2.59
N HIS A 68 -13.15 -8.38 1.69
CA HIS A 68 -12.11 -9.41 1.65
C HIS A 68 -10.72 -8.77 1.58
N LEU A 69 -9.76 -9.49 2.11
CA LEU A 69 -8.35 -9.16 1.91
C LEU A 69 -7.83 -9.81 0.64
N PHE A 70 -6.93 -9.12 -0.05
CA PHE A 70 -6.11 -9.65 -1.12
C PHE A 70 -4.66 -9.63 -0.66
N GLN A 71 -3.94 -10.73 -0.88
CA GLN A 71 -2.57 -10.88 -0.42
C GLN A 71 -1.69 -11.45 -1.54
N ILE A 72 -0.61 -10.77 -1.86
CA ILE A 72 0.40 -11.31 -2.79
C ILE A 72 1.20 -12.39 -2.08
N ALA A 73 1.18 -13.60 -2.66
CA ALA A 73 1.87 -14.78 -2.20
C ALA A 73 2.67 -15.38 -3.37
N GLU A 74 3.93 -14.95 -3.51
CA GLU A 74 4.83 -15.34 -4.60
C GLU A 74 4.29 -14.98 -5.99
N ASP A 75 3.82 -15.97 -6.74
CA ASP A 75 3.35 -15.86 -8.12
C ASP A 75 1.83 -15.74 -8.27
N HIS A 76 1.10 -15.64 -7.15
CA HIS A 76 -0.35 -15.50 -7.13
C HIS A 76 -0.83 -14.48 -6.09
N ILE A 77 -2.08 -14.05 -6.23
CA ILE A 77 -2.79 -13.21 -5.28
C ILE A 77 -3.91 -14.03 -4.68
N GLN A 78 -3.93 -14.14 -3.36
CA GLN A 78 -4.96 -14.82 -2.58
C GLN A 78 -6.08 -13.84 -2.24
N LYS A 79 -7.33 -14.24 -2.44
CA LYS A 79 -8.51 -13.58 -1.84
C LYS A 79 -8.86 -14.29 -0.54
N ILE A 80 -8.93 -13.56 0.57
CA ILE A 80 -8.96 -14.10 1.93
C ILE A 80 -10.17 -13.55 2.67
N ASP A 81 -10.87 -14.42 3.40
CA ASP A 81 -11.87 -14.02 4.39
C ASP A 81 -11.17 -13.47 5.64
N PRO A 82 -11.35 -12.16 5.99
CA PRO A 82 -10.67 -11.54 7.12
C PRO A 82 -11.13 -12.06 8.48
N ALA A 83 -12.29 -12.75 8.56
CA ALA A 83 -12.78 -13.31 9.80
C ALA A 83 -12.10 -14.63 10.15
N SER A 84 -11.81 -15.47 9.15
CA SER A 84 -11.29 -16.83 9.35
C SER A 84 -9.87 -17.04 8.85
N GLY A 85 -9.33 -16.17 8.01
CA GLY A 85 -8.06 -16.36 7.30
C GLY A 85 -8.13 -17.37 6.16
N ARG A 86 -9.32 -17.87 5.83
CA ARG A 86 -9.51 -18.86 4.77
C ARG A 86 -9.27 -18.20 3.40
N VAL A 87 -8.41 -18.82 2.59
CA VAL A 87 -8.24 -18.47 1.18
C VAL A 87 -9.48 -18.93 0.40
N LEU A 88 -10.19 -17.98 -0.21
CA LEU A 88 -11.43 -18.23 -0.96
C LEU A 88 -11.15 -18.53 -2.43
N SER A 89 -10.18 -17.85 -3.01
CA SER A 89 -9.73 -18.02 -4.39
C SER A 89 -8.32 -17.48 -4.57
N THR A 90 -7.71 -17.83 -5.69
CA THR A 90 -6.41 -17.29 -6.13
C THR A 90 -6.49 -16.87 -7.59
N ILE A 91 -5.73 -15.83 -7.93
CA ILE A 91 -5.49 -15.39 -9.32
C ILE A 91 -3.99 -15.30 -9.57
N PRO A 92 -3.51 -15.43 -10.82
CA PRO A 92 -2.11 -15.17 -11.14
C PRO A 92 -1.71 -13.74 -10.74
N ALA A 93 -0.54 -13.60 -10.11
CA ALA A 93 0.07 -12.29 -9.94
C ALA A 93 0.68 -11.81 -11.25
N PRO A 94 0.61 -10.50 -11.57
CA PRO A 94 1.35 -9.98 -12.71
C PRO A 94 2.85 -10.16 -12.45
N GLY A 95 3.60 -10.77 -13.34
CA GLY A 95 5.02 -11.06 -13.16
C GLY A 95 5.87 -9.83 -12.76
N GLY A 96 7.18 -9.98 -12.62
CA GLY A 96 8.09 -8.84 -12.48
C GLY A 96 8.37 -8.37 -11.04
N GLY A 97 8.07 -9.17 -10.02
CA GLY A 97 8.35 -8.86 -8.61
C GLY A 97 7.34 -7.87 -8.02
N CYS A 98 6.13 -8.38 -7.79
CA CYS A 98 5.06 -7.64 -7.15
C CYS A 98 5.48 -7.11 -5.78
N SER A 99 5.09 -5.87 -5.46
CA SER A 99 5.46 -5.19 -4.21
C SER A 99 4.23 -4.71 -3.44
N GLY A 100 3.74 -3.49 -3.68
CA GLY A 100 2.55 -2.95 -3.05
C GLY A 100 1.27 -3.32 -3.80
N MET A 101 0.12 -3.25 -3.14
CA MET A 101 -1.17 -3.47 -3.75
C MET A 101 -2.24 -2.61 -3.10
N ALA A 102 -3.18 -2.09 -3.91
CA ALA A 102 -4.36 -1.36 -3.46
C ALA A 102 -5.61 -1.83 -4.19
N TRP A 103 -6.76 -1.67 -3.54
CA TRP A 103 -8.06 -1.85 -4.16
C TRP A 103 -8.66 -0.50 -4.54
N ALA A 104 -9.12 -0.38 -5.78
CA ALA A 104 -9.81 0.81 -6.24
C ALA A 104 -10.76 0.49 -7.40
N GLU A 105 -11.96 1.06 -7.35
CA GLU A 105 -12.93 1.03 -8.46
C GLU A 105 -13.19 -0.37 -9.03
N GLY A 106 -13.27 -1.37 -8.14
CA GLY A 106 -13.52 -2.75 -8.54
C GLY A 106 -12.29 -3.49 -9.10
N THR A 107 -11.09 -2.93 -9.00
CA THR A 107 -9.86 -3.48 -9.55
C THR A 107 -8.73 -3.48 -8.53
N LEU A 108 -7.66 -4.23 -8.80
CA LEU A 108 -6.43 -4.20 -8.03
C LEU A 108 -5.36 -3.39 -8.76
N TRP A 109 -4.66 -2.54 -8.01
CA TRP A 109 -3.48 -1.81 -8.46
C TRP A 109 -2.25 -2.41 -7.82
N VAL A 110 -1.33 -2.94 -8.63
CA VAL A 110 -0.17 -3.71 -8.16
C VAL A 110 1.12 -3.04 -8.58
N GLY A 111 1.99 -2.77 -7.62
CA GLY A 111 3.34 -2.27 -7.89
C GLY A 111 4.26 -3.40 -8.37
N LEU A 112 4.98 -3.15 -9.45
CA LEU A 112 6.05 -4.02 -9.97
C LEU A 112 7.39 -3.36 -9.66
N HIS A 113 8.03 -3.79 -8.57
CA HIS A 113 9.21 -3.14 -7.99
C HIS A 113 10.33 -2.96 -9.02
N ARG A 114 10.86 -4.06 -9.56
CA ARG A 114 12.01 -4.06 -10.48
C ARG A 114 11.71 -3.42 -11.82
N GLU A 115 10.46 -3.51 -12.26
CA GLU A 115 10.03 -2.94 -13.54
C GLU A 115 9.69 -1.45 -13.45
N ARG A 116 9.64 -0.89 -12.22
CA ARG A 116 9.26 0.50 -11.98
C ARG A 116 7.91 0.85 -12.62
N LYS A 117 6.92 -0.01 -12.37
CA LYS A 117 5.57 0.12 -12.92
C LYS A 117 4.52 -0.09 -11.85
N ILE A 118 3.33 0.41 -12.12
CA ILE A 118 2.10 0.07 -11.42
C ILE A 118 1.15 -0.47 -12.49
N VAL A 119 0.56 -1.62 -12.25
CA VAL A 119 -0.43 -2.20 -13.16
C VAL A 119 -1.79 -2.27 -12.47
N GLN A 120 -2.83 -1.95 -13.23
CA GLN A 120 -4.21 -2.22 -12.85
C GLN A 120 -4.61 -3.58 -13.40
N ILE A 121 -5.16 -4.44 -12.57
CA ILE A 121 -5.54 -5.80 -12.96
C ILE A 121 -6.99 -6.10 -12.61
N ASP A 122 -7.59 -6.97 -13.38
CA ASP A 122 -8.89 -7.57 -13.08
C ASP A 122 -8.76 -8.53 -11.89
N PRO A 123 -9.55 -8.37 -10.80
CA PRO A 123 -9.41 -9.15 -9.59
C PRO A 123 -9.95 -10.58 -9.68
N GLN A 124 -10.56 -10.96 -10.78
CA GLN A 124 -11.07 -12.31 -11.02
C GLN A 124 -10.13 -13.13 -11.89
N THR A 125 -9.43 -12.49 -12.82
CA THR A 125 -8.63 -13.15 -13.84
C THR A 125 -7.13 -12.88 -13.73
N GLY A 126 -6.71 -11.79 -13.07
CA GLY A 126 -5.33 -11.32 -13.05
C GLY A 126 -4.89 -10.62 -14.33
N VAL A 127 -5.79 -10.44 -15.30
CA VAL A 127 -5.47 -9.78 -16.57
C VAL A 127 -5.11 -8.32 -16.34
N VAL A 128 -3.98 -7.88 -16.93
CA VAL A 128 -3.55 -6.49 -16.86
C VAL A 128 -4.44 -5.63 -17.76
N LEU A 129 -5.09 -4.64 -17.15
CA LEU A 129 -5.99 -3.68 -17.79
C LEU A 129 -5.26 -2.39 -18.20
N ARG A 130 -4.30 -1.96 -17.38
CA ARG A 130 -3.54 -0.72 -17.57
C ARG A 130 -2.14 -0.84 -16.95
N THR A 131 -1.19 -0.09 -17.50
CA THR A 131 0.17 0.03 -16.98
C THR A 131 0.58 1.48 -16.87
N ILE A 132 1.12 1.87 -15.74
CA ILE A 132 1.69 3.20 -15.46
C ILE A 132 3.18 3.03 -15.17
N ALA A 133 4.01 3.82 -15.84
CA ALA A 133 5.44 3.86 -15.56
C ALA A 133 5.75 4.72 -14.32
N SER A 134 6.74 4.30 -13.53
CA SER A 134 7.36 5.10 -12.48
C SER A 134 8.83 5.30 -12.80
N ASN A 135 9.39 6.46 -12.46
CA ASN A 135 10.82 6.70 -12.61
C ASN A 135 11.64 6.21 -11.41
N ARG A 136 10.99 5.57 -10.42
CA ARG A 136 11.60 4.96 -9.22
C ARG A 136 11.04 3.57 -8.95
N PHE A 137 11.73 2.80 -8.12
CA PHE A 137 11.22 1.50 -7.64
C PHE A 137 9.93 1.71 -6.85
N VAL A 138 8.89 0.96 -7.19
CA VAL A 138 7.59 0.98 -6.49
C VAL A 138 7.62 -0.04 -5.36
N THR A 139 7.31 0.39 -4.12
CA THR A 139 7.35 -0.49 -2.93
C THR A 139 6.00 -0.62 -2.23
N GLY A 140 5.14 0.38 -2.32
CA GLY A 140 3.78 0.39 -1.78
C GLY A 140 2.84 1.06 -2.76
N VAL A 141 1.56 0.69 -2.72
CA VAL A 141 0.49 1.32 -3.54
C VAL A 141 -0.72 1.51 -2.65
N SER A 142 -1.37 2.67 -2.75
CA SER A 142 -2.61 3.00 -2.05
C SER A 142 -3.51 3.85 -2.94
N TRP A 143 -4.82 3.73 -2.73
CA TRP A 143 -5.81 4.56 -3.41
C TRP A 143 -6.70 5.24 -2.38
N VAL A 144 -6.74 6.57 -2.40
CA VAL A 144 -7.53 7.35 -1.46
C VAL A 144 -8.05 8.64 -2.10
N ASP A 145 -9.33 8.95 -1.90
CA ASP A 145 -10.01 10.16 -2.41
C ASP A 145 -9.91 10.32 -3.94
N GLY A 146 -9.86 9.21 -4.69
CA GLY A 146 -9.70 9.21 -6.14
C GLY A 146 -8.27 9.50 -6.61
N ASP A 147 -7.30 9.50 -5.71
CA ASP A 147 -5.88 9.69 -6.03
C ASP A 147 -5.10 8.37 -5.87
N LEU A 148 -4.24 8.08 -6.84
CA LEU A 148 -3.28 6.98 -6.75
C LEU A 148 -2.03 7.49 -6.03
N TRP A 149 -1.65 6.77 -4.97
CA TRP A 149 -0.41 6.99 -4.25
C TRP A 149 0.48 5.77 -4.36
N HIS A 150 1.78 5.98 -4.43
CA HIS A 150 2.74 4.89 -4.30
C HIS A 150 3.95 5.32 -3.47
N ALA A 151 4.54 4.35 -2.80
CA ALA A 151 5.80 4.52 -2.11
C ALA A 151 6.97 4.14 -3.01
N THR A 152 8.11 4.76 -2.76
CA THR A 152 9.39 4.43 -3.38
C THR A 152 10.46 4.21 -2.33
N TRP A 153 11.44 3.36 -2.65
CA TRP A 153 12.63 3.21 -1.83
C TRP A 153 13.84 2.93 -2.73
N GLU A 154 14.83 3.82 -2.66
CA GLU A 154 16.10 3.70 -3.37
C GLU A 154 17.26 4.13 -2.45
N GLY A 155 18.13 3.20 -2.08
CA GLY A 155 19.20 3.47 -1.12
C GLY A 155 18.65 3.82 0.27
N GLU A 156 18.97 5.02 0.75
CA GLU A 156 18.46 5.56 2.03
C GLU A 156 17.25 6.49 1.86
N GLU A 157 16.82 6.72 0.62
CA GLU A 157 15.73 7.63 0.29
C GLU A 157 14.42 6.88 0.07
N SER A 158 13.36 7.37 0.67
CA SER A 158 11.98 6.92 0.46
C SER A 158 11.06 8.12 0.29
N GLU A 159 10.08 7.98 -0.59
CA GLU A 159 9.06 8.99 -0.83
C GLU A 159 7.68 8.34 -0.91
N LEU A 160 6.65 9.07 -0.49
CA LEU A 160 5.26 8.80 -0.82
C LEU A 160 4.86 9.75 -1.94
N ARG A 161 4.38 9.22 -3.06
CA ARG A 161 4.08 9.99 -4.26
C ARG A 161 2.62 9.88 -4.63
N ARG A 162 1.97 11.02 -4.82
CA ARG A 162 0.69 11.09 -5.51
C ARG A 162 0.95 11.22 -7.00
N VAL A 163 0.35 10.35 -7.76
CA VAL A 163 0.52 10.32 -9.22
C VAL A 163 -0.82 10.45 -9.93
N ASP A 164 -0.78 10.99 -11.12
CA ASP A 164 -1.90 10.96 -12.03
C ASP A 164 -2.11 9.52 -12.54
N PRO A 165 -3.27 8.90 -12.31
CA PRO A 165 -3.49 7.51 -12.69
C PRO A 165 -3.59 7.27 -14.20
N GLU A 166 -3.72 8.33 -15.00
CA GLU A 166 -3.75 8.23 -16.47
C GLU A 166 -2.34 8.30 -17.06
N THR A 167 -1.50 9.19 -16.54
CA THR A 167 -0.19 9.52 -17.14
C THR A 167 0.99 8.98 -16.34
N GLY A 168 0.82 8.69 -15.05
CA GLY A 168 1.89 8.36 -14.12
C GLY A 168 2.71 9.58 -13.68
N GLU A 169 2.32 10.80 -14.08
CA GLU A 169 3.01 12.02 -13.65
C GLU A 169 2.95 12.18 -12.13
N THR A 170 4.10 12.47 -11.50
CA THR A 170 4.15 12.76 -10.07
C THR A 170 3.63 14.16 -9.80
N LEU A 171 2.48 14.26 -9.13
CA LEU A 171 1.80 15.51 -8.78
C LEU A 171 2.31 16.08 -7.44
N GLU A 172 2.63 15.20 -6.50
CA GLU A 172 3.10 15.54 -5.16
C GLU A 172 4.05 14.46 -4.63
N ALA A 173 5.02 14.84 -3.81
CA ALA A 173 5.87 13.90 -3.11
C ALA A 173 6.08 14.34 -1.65
N LEU A 174 6.06 13.35 -0.75
CA LEU A 174 6.44 13.48 0.65
C LEU A 174 7.77 12.74 0.84
N GLU A 175 8.81 13.47 1.16
CA GLU A 175 10.13 12.91 1.47
C GLU A 175 10.10 12.32 2.88
N MET A 176 10.40 11.05 3.01
CA MET A 176 10.53 10.39 4.31
C MET A 176 11.85 10.78 5.00
N PRO A 177 11.91 10.73 6.33
CA PRO A 177 13.17 10.88 7.04
C PRO A 177 14.22 9.88 6.56
N ALA A 178 15.49 10.27 6.52
CA ALA A 178 16.58 9.42 6.10
C ALA A 178 16.58 8.06 6.84
N GLY A 179 16.76 6.97 6.12
CA GLY A 179 16.72 5.61 6.64
C GLY A 179 15.33 5.09 7.02
N ALA A 180 14.26 5.83 6.74
CA ALA A 180 12.89 5.36 6.90
C ALA A 180 12.44 4.61 5.64
N ASN A 181 12.91 3.37 5.48
CA ASN A 181 12.54 2.50 4.37
C ASN A 181 11.04 2.21 4.36
N ILE A 182 10.45 2.13 3.17
CA ILE A 182 9.03 1.82 3.00
C ILE A 182 8.86 0.59 2.10
N SER A 183 8.17 -0.43 2.62
CA SER A 183 7.87 -1.68 1.92
C SER A 183 6.39 -1.84 1.53
N GLY A 184 5.50 -1.08 2.12
CA GLY A 184 4.06 -1.07 1.86
C GLY A 184 3.47 0.29 2.17
N LEU A 185 2.29 0.57 1.63
CA LEU A 185 1.58 1.83 1.81
C LEU A 185 0.07 1.61 1.76
N GLU A 186 -0.64 2.13 2.75
CA GLU A 186 -2.11 2.19 2.73
C GLU A 186 -2.62 3.40 3.51
N SER A 187 -3.75 3.96 3.09
CA SER A 187 -4.44 5.04 3.80
C SER A 187 -5.50 4.50 4.75
N ASP A 188 -5.73 5.19 5.87
CA ASP A 188 -6.89 4.97 6.72
C ASP A 188 -8.20 5.58 6.18
N GLY A 189 -8.14 6.18 4.99
CA GLY A 189 -9.24 6.93 4.40
C GLY A 189 -9.46 8.31 5.02
N ALA A 190 -8.74 8.66 6.08
CA ALA A 190 -8.84 9.92 6.81
C ALA A 190 -7.56 10.77 6.65
N ASP A 191 -6.74 10.84 7.68
CA ASP A 191 -5.60 11.76 7.73
C ASP A 191 -4.23 11.07 7.83
N ARG A 192 -4.16 9.74 7.67
CA ARG A 192 -2.92 8.98 7.81
C ARG A 192 -2.67 8.02 6.64
N PHE A 193 -1.38 7.83 6.39
CA PHE A 193 -0.87 6.66 5.69
C PHE A 193 -0.19 5.73 6.68
N TYR A 194 -0.42 4.44 6.54
CA TYR A 194 0.37 3.39 7.18
C TYR A 194 1.42 2.88 6.22
N CYS A 195 2.66 2.86 6.66
CA CYS A 195 3.82 2.47 5.86
C CYS A 195 4.55 1.32 6.52
N GLY A 196 4.71 0.21 5.82
CA GLY A 196 5.55 -0.89 6.27
C GLY A 196 7.04 -0.51 6.25
N GLY A 197 7.80 -0.93 7.24
CA GLY A 197 9.20 -0.57 7.45
C GLY A 197 10.22 -1.61 6.98
N GLY A 198 9.80 -2.59 6.14
CA GLY A 198 10.68 -3.65 5.65
C GLY A 198 11.33 -4.45 6.78
N GLY A 199 12.61 -4.74 6.67
CA GLY A 199 13.38 -5.54 7.63
C GLY A 199 13.57 -4.90 9.02
N ARG A 200 12.99 -3.73 9.30
CA ARG A 200 12.94 -3.18 10.65
C ARG A 200 11.74 -3.70 11.46
N ALA A 201 10.83 -4.45 10.82
CA ALA A 201 9.62 -4.99 11.44
C ALA A 201 8.75 -3.93 12.14
N VAL A 202 8.63 -2.75 11.55
CA VAL A 202 7.83 -1.63 12.08
C VAL A 202 6.78 -1.20 11.07
N ILE A 203 5.73 -0.55 11.58
CA ILE A 203 4.74 0.17 10.79
C ILE A 203 4.77 1.63 11.24
N ARG A 204 4.80 2.57 10.29
CA ARG A 204 4.77 4.00 10.56
C ARG A 204 3.45 4.59 10.13
N ALA A 205 2.78 5.31 11.02
CA ALA A 205 1.71 6.21 10.67
C ALA A 205 2.30 7.56 10.26
N VAL A 206 2.03 7.97 9.03
CA VAL A 206 2.51 9.22 8.41
C VAL A 206 1.33 10.12 8.16
N GLN A 207 1.45 11.41 8.50
CA GLN A 207 0.40 12.39 8.24
C GLN A 207 0.13 12.50 6.74
N ARG A 208 -1.11 12.27 6.33
CA ARG A 208 -1.55 12.47 4.93
C ARG A 208 -1.78 13.96 4.67
N PRO A 209 -1.31 14.51 3.55
CA PRO A 209 -1.60 15.89 3.19
C PRO A 209 -3.10 16.10 3.02
N ARG A 210 -3.63 17.16 3.60
CA ARG A 210 -5.02 17.57 3.34
C ARG A 210 -5.10 18.11 1.92
N ARG A 211 -6.08 17.65 1.14
CA ARG A 211 -6.39 18.30 -0.14
C ARG A 211 -6.70 19.77 0.14
N SER A 212 -5.94 20.69 -0.46
CA SER A 212 -6.41 22.05 -0.59
C SER A 212 -7.66 22.00 -1.44
N VAL A 213 -8.80 22.41 -0.91
CA VAL A 213 -10.03 22.63 -1.67
C VAL A 213 -9.75 23.83 -2.59
N ALA A 214 -9.08 23.59 -3.71
CA ALA A 214 -9.03 24.57 -4.79
C ALA A 214 -10.44 24.60 -5.37
N GLY A 215 -11.13 25.73 -5.15
CA GLY A 215 -12.51 25.93 -5.54
C GLY A 215 -12.75 25.59 -7.00
N LYS A 216 -13.61 24.60 -7.24
CA LYS A 216 -14.37 24.55 -8.49
C LYS A 216 -15.36 25.72 -8.44
N ALA A 217 -14.92 26.90 -8.85
CA ALA A 217 -15.83 27.94 -9.31
C ALA A 217 -16.55 27.36 -10.52
N ARG A 218 -17.76 26.87 -10.32
CA ARG A 218 -18.70 26.62 -11.41
C ARG A 218 -19.03 27.98 -11.96
N THR A 219 -18.45 28.37 -13.09
CA THR A 219 -19.02 29.40 -13.95
C THR A 219 -20.32 28.85 -14.49
N ALA A 220 -21.43 29.30 -13.88
CA ALA A 220 -22.72 29.24 -14.50
C ALA A 220 -22.74 30.31 -15.60
N SER A 221 -23.01 29.91 -16.80
CA SER A 221 -23.51 30.75 -17.90
C SER A 221 -24.49 29.91 -18.69
#